data_27abaa7e933c8c25a9b10d9cbdebf917
#
_entry.id   27abaa7e933c8c25a9b10d9cbdebf917
#
_cell.length_a   1.000
_cell.length_b   1.000
_cell.length_c   1.000
_cell.angle_alpha   90.00
_cell.angle_beta   90.00
_cell.angle_gamma   90.00
#
_symmetry.space_group_name_H-M   'P 1'
#
loop_
_entity.id
_entity.type
_entity.pdbx_description
1 polymer ?
#
loop_
_entity_poly.entity_id
_entity_poly.type
_entity_poly.pdbx_seq_one_letter_code
_entity_poly.pdbx_strand_id
1 'polypeptide(L)'
;MKRHTFILFALVLLLFAGCEREAAVEEEMPDVLRWKQHEMDRPRPQAVTPASLSLPVPAPPDAVVLFDGTDLSQWEAPDGSTAPWKVENGYFEVAPGTGTIQTKGEFGDVQLHVEWASPATPRGTGQDRGNSGIMLMGGRYEVQVLDSYNAETYADGQAAALYGQYPPLFNASLPPGQWQSYDIYFRRPRFNEDGSLAEPARVTVVHNGILVQNNEELEGQTAWLKTLPYEAHPDAGPLQLQDHGSPVRFRNIWLREIPERPAPDPSYAERDRGIEMSAAELDRFTGVYHRGEGENTAPITITREGDRLVADFLYRPGVLELVPVSENEFVLTETAGRVVFQTNEQGEPTGLVFHLGGAEMPARKAE
;
A
#
# COMPACT_ATOMS: atom_id res chain seq x y z
N MET A 1 -56.92 3.01 -56.96
CA MET A 1 -56.50 2.10 -58.06
C MET A 1 -55.20 2.58 -58.66
N LYS A 2 -54.32 1.63 -58.99
CA LYS A 2 -53.01 1.71 -59.64
C LYS A 2 -51.80 2.10 -58.79
N ARG A 3 -51.07 1.03 -58.40
CA ARG A 3 -49.70 0.97 -57.92
C ARG A 3 -48.74 1.40 -59.01
N HIS A 4 -47.72 2.15 -58.71
CA HIS A 4 -46.47 2.20 -59.46
C HIS A 4 -45.27 1.99 -58.54
N THR A 5 -44.62 0.86 -58.77
CA THR A 5 -43.36 0.42 -58.15
C THR A 5 -42.22 1.16 -58.84
N PHE A 6 -41.37 1.85 -58.07
CA PHE A 6 -40.09 2.32 -58.53
C PHE A 6 -38.96 1.56 -57.82
N ILE A 7 -38.21 0.84 -58.60
CA ILE A 7 -36.98 0.18 -58.21
C ILE A 7 -35.87 1.22 -58.32
N LEU A 8 -35.17 1.48 -57.24
CA LEU A 8 -34.00 2.33 -57.20
C LEU A 8 -32.78 1.47 -56.91
N PHE A 9 -31.84 1.39 -57.86
CA PHE A 9 -30.52 0.80 -57.72
C PHE A 9 -29.66 1.65 -56.78
N ALA A 10 -29.19 1.08 -55.66
CA ALA A 10 -28.25 1.73 -54.79
C ALA A 10 -26.83 1.25 -55.14
N LEU A 11 -26.02 2.19 -55.55
CA LEU A 11 -24.61 2.06 -55.81
C LEU A 11 -23.87 2.02 -54.47
N VAL A 12 -23.17 0.91 -54.18
CA VAL A 12 -22.33 0.78 -52.97
C VAL A 12 -20.99 1.44 -53.25
N LEU A 13 -20.74 2.61 -52.67
CA LEU A 13 -19.41 3.18 -52.55
C LEU A 13 -18.78 2.72 -51.24
N LEU A 14 -17.73 1.90 -51.33
CA LEU A 14 -16.85 1.57 -50.21
C LEU A 14 -15.93 2.75 -49.94
N LEU A 15 -16.21 3.50 -48.91
CA LEU A 15 -15.30 4.48 -48.31
C LEU A 15 -14.53 3.76 -47.18
N PHE A 16 -13.21 3.62 -47.39
CA PHE A 16 -12.29 3.30 -46.33
C PHE A 16 -12.23 4.50 -45.34
N ALA A 17 -12.89 4.40 -44.19
CA ALA A 17 -12.69 5.31 -43.08
C ALA A 17 -11.54 4.78 -42.21
N GLY A 18 -10.46 5.52 -42.18
CA GLY A 18 -9.35 5.32 -41.25
C GLY A 18 -9.87 5.42 -39.83
N CYS A 19 -9.58 4.43 -39.02
CA CYS A 19 -9.87 4.41 -37.60
C CYS A 19 -8.83 5.31 -36.90
N GLU A 20 -9.10 6.61 -36.82
CA GLU A 20 -8.46 7.45 -35.81
C GLU A 20 -9.03 7.03 -34.46
N ARG A 21 -8.20 6.45 -33.61
CA ARG A 21 -8.52 6.26 -32.20
C ARG A 21 -8.61 7.67 -31.62
N GLU A 22 -9.81 8.17 -31.46
CA GLU A 22 -10.08 9.26 -30.51
C GLU A 22 -9.59 8.77 -29.12
N ALA A 23 -8.61 9.49 -28.57
CA ALA A 23 -8.25 9.35 -27.18
C ALA A 23 -9.54 9.60 -26.38
N ALA A 24 -9.94 8.59 -25.60
CA ALA A 24 -11.01 8.79 -24.64
C ALA A 24 -10.56 9.91 -23.71
N VAL A 25 -11.22 11.06 -23.81
CA VAL A 25 -11.18 12.09 -22.79
C VAL A 25 -11.79 11.41 -21.58
N GLU A 26 -11.01 11.14 -20.55
CA GLU A 26 -11.54 10.83 -19.22
C GLU A 26 -12.43 12.01 -18.86
N GLU A 27 -13.73 11.84 -18.99
CA GLU A 27 -14.70 12.77 -18.40
C GLU A 27 -14.41 12.74 -16.89
N GLU A 28 -13.77 13.79 -16.40
CA GLU A 28 -13.75 14.07 -14.96
C GLU A 28 -15.18 13.97 -14.45
N MET A 29 -15.47 12.94 -13.64
CA MET A 29 -16.77 12.85 -13.00
C MET A 29 -17.04 14.15 -12.28
N PRO A 30 -18.21 14.78 -12.51
CA PRO A 30 -18.47 16.08 -11.94
C PRO A 30 -18.34 16.02 -10.42
N ASP A 31 -17.70 17.04 -9.84
CA ASP A 31 -17.46 17.28 -8.40
C ASP A 31 -18.68 17.03 -7.48
N VAL A 32 -19.85 16.88 -8.07
CA VAL A 32 -21.16 16.72 -7.43
C VAL A 32 -21.31 15.35 -6.73
N LEU A 33 -20.46 14.37 -7.01
CA LEU A 33 -20.55 13.01 -6.42
C LEU A 33 -19.56 12.76 -5.26
N ARG A 34 -18.72 13.73 -4.94
CA ARG A 34 -17.84 13.66 -3.77
C ARG A 34 -18.44 14.43 -2.60
N TRP A 35 -18.34 13.84 -1.39
CA TRP A 35 -18.66 14.57 -0.17
C TRP A 35 -17.69 15.76 -0.01
N LYS A 36 -18.23 16.91 0.30
CA LYS A 36 -17.40 18.06 0.66
C LYS A 36 -16.78 17.83 2.04
N GLN A 37 -15.62 18.41 2.23
CA GLN A 37 -14.96 18.39 3.54
C GLN A 37 -15.89 18.97 4.62
N HIS A 38 -15.99 18.26 5.75
CA HIS A 38 -16.83 18.63 6.91
C HIS A 38 -18.33 18.67 6.66
N GLU A 39 -18.83 17.98 5.64
CA GLU A 39 -20.25 17.90 5.36
C GLU A 39 -20.96 17.06 6.42
N MET A 40 -21.93 17.68 7.12
CA MET A 40 -22.65 17.06 8.24
C MET A 40 -23.59 15.95 7.79
N ASP A 41 -24.07 15.97 6.54
CA ASP A 41 -24.94 14.95 5.94
C ASP A 41 -24.16 13.72 5.46
N ARG A 42 -22.82 13.77 5.43
CA ARG A 42 -21.99 12.61 5.12
C ARG A 42 -22.27 11.50 6.14
N PRO A 43 -22.52 10.24 5.70
CA PRO A 43 -22.80 9.13 6.61
C PRO A 43 -21.71 8.99 7.68
N ARG A 44 -22.12 8.95 8.94
CA ARG A 44 -21.20 8.76 10.05
C ARG A 44 -20.77 7.30 10.14
N PRO A 45 -19.52 7.03 10.54
CA PRO A 45 -19.05 5.69 10.82
C PRO A 45 -19.93 4.98 11.87
N GLN A 46 -20.25 3.73 11.60
CA GLN A 46 -20.97 2.90 12.55
C GLN A 46 -20.15 2.72 13.83
N ALA A 47 -20.77 2.98 14.97
CA ALA A 47 -20.12 2.70 16.25
C ALA A 47 -19.99 1.19 16.49
N VAL A 48 -18.81 0.76 16.87
CA VAL A 48 -18.49 -0.63 17.24
C VAL A 48 -17.88 -0.66 18.64
N THR A 49 -18.14 -1.72 19.40
CA THR A 49 -17.50 -1.91 20.70
C THR A 49 -16.26 -2.76 20.52
N PRO A 50 -15.05 -2.21 20.74
CA PRO A 50 -13.83 -3.00 20.67
C PRO A 50 -13.79 -4.08 21.75
N ALA A 51 -13.08 -5.17 21.49
CA ALA A 51 -12.73 -6.12 22.53
C ALA A 51 -11.81 -5.45 23.57
N SER A 52 -11.80 -5.97 24.80
CA SER A 52 -10.86 -5.48 25.82
C SER A 52 -9.42 -5.65 25.33
N LEU A 53 -8.68 -4.55 25.28
CA LEU A 53 -7.26 -4.54 24.99
C LEU A 53 -6.44 -4.67 26.26
N SER A 54 -5.32 -5.37 26.17
CA SER A 54 -4.31 -5.38 27.23
C SER A 54 -3.37 -4.19 27.00
N LEU A 55 -3.69 -3.04 27.56
CA LEU A 55 -2.86 -1.84 27.50
C LEU A 55 -2.02 -1.69 28.80
N PRO A 56 -0.79 -1.16 28.74
CA PRO A 56 -0.08 -0.72 27.56
C PRO A 56 0.45 -1.88 26.70
N VAL A 57 0.53 -1.65 25.36
CA VAL A 57 1.13 -2.61 24.44
C VAL A 57 2.66 -2.47 24.48
N PRO A 58 3.42 -3.53 24.82
CA PRO A 58 4.88 -3.44 24.89
C PRO A 58 5.49 -3.04 23.54
N ALA A 59 6.48 -2.15 23.57
CA ALA A 59 7.27 -1.81 22.40
C ALA A 59 8.09 -3.04 21.94
N PRO A 60 8.16 -3.34 20.62
CA PRO A 60 9.09 -4.33 20.08
C PRO A 60 10.54 -3.98 20.41
N PRO A 61 11.45 -4.98 20.53
CA PRO A 61 12.84 -4.72 20.91
C PRO A 61 13.63 -3.79 19.99
N ASP A 62 13.20 -3.69 18.73
CA ASP A 62 13.78 -2.84 17.68
C ASP A 62 13.03 -1.51 17.48
N ALA A 63 12.06 -1.20 18.33
CA ALA A 63 11.32 0.05 18.26
C ALA A 63 12.12 1.22 18.86
N VAL A 64 11.94 2.39 18.26
CA VAL A 64 12.32 3.67 18.86
C VAL A 64 11.23 4.06 19.84
N VAL A 65 11.57 4.09 21.13
CA VAL A 65 10.62 4.51 22.17
C VAL A 65 10.65 6.04 22.28
N LEU A 66 9.52 6.67 21.97
CA LEU A 66 9.35 8.12 21.99
C LEU A 66 8.84 8.59 23.36
N PHE A 67 8.12 7.74 24.08
CA PHE A 67 7.67 8.02 25.46
C PHE A 67 7.36 6.71 26.20
N ASP A 68 8.08 6.49 27.29
CA ASP A 68 7.96 5.31 28.17
C ASP A 68 7.25 5.60 29.50
N GLY A 69 6.78 6.82 29.68
CA GLY A 69 6.13 7.27 30.93
C GLY A 69 7.03 8.09 31.86
N THR A 70 8.28 8.35 31.51
CA THR A 70 9.26 9.01 32.41
C THR A 70 9.44 10.48 32.13
N ASP A 71 9.78 10.87 30.89
CA ASP A 71 10.06 12.27 30.54
C ASP A 71 9.80 12.58 29.05
N LEU A 72 9.92 13.85 28.67
CA LEU A 72 9.78 14.34 27.29
C LEU A 72 11.15 14.57 26.62
N SER A 73 12.17 13.82 26.97
CA SER A 73 13.53 13.99 26.41
C SER A 73 13.61 13.81 24.88
N GLN A 74 12.68 13.03 24.30
CA GLN A 74 12.54 12.84 22.86
C GLN A 74 11.68 13.92 22.17
N TRP A 75 11.12 14.88 22.93
CA TRP A 75 10.16 15.88 22.45
C TRP A 75 10.66 17.29 22.68
N GLU A 76 10.21 18.21 21.86
CA GLU A 76 10.49 19.64 21.93
C GLU A 76 9.28 20.43 21.36
N ALA A 77 9.25 21.74 21.59
CA ALA A 77 8.38 22.62 20.85
C ALA A 77 8.93 22.84 19.43
N PRO A 78 8.10 23.23 18.43
CA PRO A 78 8.57 23.42 17.04
C PRO A 78 9.68 24.46 16.85
N ASP A 79 9.88 25.36 17.84
CA ASP A 79 10.98 26.33 17.85
C ASP A 79 12.27 25.79 18.48
N GLY A 80 12.30 24.48 18.84
CA GLY A 80 13.43 23.81 19.48
C GLY A 80 13.53 24.02 20.99
N SER A 81 12.59 24.75 21.59
CA SER A 81 12.52 24.91 23.04
C SER A 81 11.97 23.66 23.73
N THR A 82 12.13 23.57 25.04
CA THR A 82 11.62 22.43 25.84
C THR A 82 10.13 22.27 25.67
N ALA A 83 9.67 21.03 25.41
CA ALA A 83 8.25 20.70 25.33
C ALA A 83 7.52 21.12 26.61
N PRO A 84 6.45 21.94 26.51
CA PRO A 84 5.82 22.57 27.69
C PRO A 84 4.79 21.70 28.39
N TRP A 85 4.55 20.48 27.92
CA TRP A 85 3.50 19.61 28.45
C TRP A 85 3.95 18.87 29.72
N LYS A 86 3.01 18.58 30.61
CA LYS A 86 3.29 18.01 31.91
C LYS A 86 3.31 16.49 31.87
N VAL A 87 4.38 15.90 32.39
CA VAL A 87 4.48 14.46 32.65
C VAL A 87 4.04 14.14 34.07
N GLU A 88 3.12 13.20 34.22
CA GLU A 88 2.71 12.66 35.52
C GLU A 88 2.09 11.27 35.37
N ASN A 89 2.17 10.44 36.41
CA ASN A 89 1.51 9.12 36.44
C ASN A 89 1.74 8.22 35.21
N GLY A 90 2.92 8.32 34.56
CA GLY A 90 3.26 7.51 33.39
C GLY A 90 2.64 7.99 32.07
N TYR A 91 2.09 9.20 32.03
CA TYR A 91 1.59 9.85 30.81
C TYR A 91 2.01 11.32 30.79
N PHE A 92 1.90 11.97 29.65
CA PHE A 92 1.91 13.42 29.56
C PHE A 92 0.55 13.93 29.06
N GLU A 93 0.25 15.17 29.41
CA GLU A 93 -1.02 15.82 29.09
C GLU A 93 -0.79 17.11 28.33
N VAL A 94 -1.59 17.31 27.27
CA VAL A 94 -1.61 18.60 26.55
C VAL A 94 -1.85 19.73 27.55
N ALA A 95 -0.95 20.71 27.55
CA ALA A 95 -1.14 21.96 28.29
C ALA A 95 -1.80 22.98 27.37
N PRO A 96 -3.12 23.22 27.50
CA PRO A 96 -3.87 24.05 26.58
C PRO A 96 -3.29 25.44 26.37
N GLY A 97 -3.08 25.84 25.11
CA GLY A 97 -2.56 27.15 24.74
C GLY A 97 -1.05 27.27 24.76
N THR A 98 -0.32 26.20 25.03
CA THR A 98 1.17 26.20 25.00
C THR A 98 1.76 25.78 23.68
N GLY A 99 0.93 25.28 22.76
CA GLY A 99 1.30 24.87 21.41
C GLY A 99 1.61 23.37 21.27
N THR A 100 1.68 22.97 20.02
CA THR A 100 2.05 21.62 19.55
C THR A 100 3.45 21.26 20.02
N ILE A 101 3.69 19.97 20.30
CA ILE A 101 5.03 19.43 20.50
C ILE A 101 5.41 18.50 19.34
N GLN A 102 6.71 18.32 19.12
CA GLN A 102 7.22 17.45 18.07
C GLN A 102 8.36 16.57 18.59
N THR A 103 8.62 15.48 17.89
CA THR A 103 9.81 14.67 18.14
C THR A 103 11.07 15.42 17.70
N LYS A 104 12.18 15.23 18.43
CA LYS A 104 13.51 15.67 18.00
C LYS A 104 14.04 14.85 16.82
N GLY A 105 13.64 13.57 16.76
CA GLY A 105 13.93 12.69 15.63
C GLY A 105 12.95 12.94 14.47
N GLU A 106 13.42 12.71 13.26
CA GLU A 106 12.64 12.77 12.03
C GLU A 106 12.48 11.37 11.46
N PHE A 107 11.29 11.06 10.92
CA PHE A 107 10.90 9.73 10.47
C PHE A 107 10.16 9.82 9.14
N GLY A 108 10.32 8.78 8.32
CA GLY A 108 9.63 8.65 7.03
C GLY A 108 8.48 7.65 7.09
N ASP A 109 8.67 6.49 6.48
CA ASP A 109 7.71 5.39 6.54
C ASP A 109 7.75 4.73 7.92
N VAL A 110 6.61 4.67 8.62
CA VAL A 110 6.59 4.18 10.00
C VAL A 110 5.40 3.28 10.32
N GLN A 111 5.65 2.33 11.22
CA GLN A 111 4.66 1.75 12.11
C GLN A 111 4.74 2.51 13.41
N LEU A 112 3.68 3.22 13.78
CA LEU A 112 3.60 4.05 14.96
C LEU A 112 2.50 3.51 15.89
N HIS A 113 2.83 3.32 17.16
CA HIS A 113 1.87 3.04 18.21
C HIS A 113 1.73 4.22 19.15
N VAL A 114 0.50 4.61 19.45
CA VAL A 114 0.19 5.69 20.39
C VAL A 114 -0.98 5.30 21.25
N GLU A 115 -0.82 5.37 22.58
CA GLU A 115 -1.95 5.29 23.51
C GLU A 115 -2.35 6.70 23.96
N TRP A 116 -3.65 6.97 23.88
CA TRP A 116 -4.19 8.28 24.22
C TRP A 116 -5.51 8.18 24.99
N ALA A 117 -5.87 9.22 25.70
CA ALA A 117 -7.17 9.31 26.38
C ALA A 117 -7.69 10.75 26.33
N SER A 118 -8.96 10.90 25.92
CA SER A 118 -9.66 12.17 26.05
C SER A 118 -9.90 12.52 27.52
N PRO A 119 -10.15 13.79 27.86
CA PRO A 119 -10.50 14.18 29.24
C PRO A 119 -11.69 13.38 29.79
N ALA A 120 -11.58 12.87 31.02
CA ALA A 120 -12.63 12.04 31.64
C ALA A 120 -13.98 12.79 31.81
N THR A 121 -13.92 14.10 31.91
CA THR A 121 -15.11 14.97 31.89
C THR A 121 -15.14 15.69 30.56
N PRO A 122 -16.00 15.28 29.61
CA PRO A 122 -16.10 15.94 28.31
C PRO A 122 -16.47 17.42 28.47
N ARG A 123 -15.85 18.27 27.67
CA ARG A 123 -16.19 19.69 27.58
C ARG A 123 -16.46 20.01 26.09
N GLY A 124 -17.41 20.92 25.86
CA GLY A 124 -17.81 21.29 24.51
C GLY A 124 -18.62 20.21 23.76
N THR A 125 -18.78 20.44 22.47
CA THR A 125 -19.50 19.56 21.53
C THR A 125 -18.71 19.46 20.22
N GLY A 126 -18.98 18.43 19.43
CA GLY A 126 -18.33 18.28 18.12
C GLY A 126 -16.80 18.30 18.23
N GLN A 127 -16.17 19.18 17.51
CA GLN A 127 -14.70 19.31 17.46
C GLN A 127 -14.08 19.94 18.71
N ASP A 128 -14.87 20.47 19.64
CA ASP A 128 -14.37 21.00 20.92
C ASP A 128 -14.19 19.90 21.98
N ARG A 129 -14.57 18.65 21.69
CA ARG A 129 -14.54 17.52 22.64
C ARG A 129 -13.23 16.76 22.58
N GLY A 130 -12.30 17.05 23.49
CA GLY A 130 -11.05 16.28 23.61
C GLY A 130 -10.27 16.22 22.31
N ASN A 131 -10.17 17.36 21.63
CA ASN A 131 -9.53 17.49 20.32
C ASN A 131 -8.00 17.56 20.44
N SER A 132 -7.33 16.80 19.62
CA SER A 132 -5.89 16.81 19.35
C SER A 132 -5.67 16.17 17.98
N GLY A 133 -4.41 15.97 17.59
CA GLY A 133 -4.04 15.31 16.32
C GLY A 133 -2.68 14.63 16.43
N ILE A 134 -2.52 13.52 15.72
CA ILE A 134 -1.23 12.89 15.48
C ILE A 134 -0.83 13.26 14.07
N MET A 135 0.18 14.11 13.97
CA MET A 135 0.58 14.71 12.70
C MET A 135 1.93 14.15 12.26
N LEU A 136 1.97 13.64 11.05
CA LEU A 136 3.14 13.04 10.41
C LEU A 136 3.83 14.05 9.50
N MET A 137 5.11 13.85 9.20
CA MET A 137 5.92 14.66 8.29
C MET A 137 5.89 16.16 8.62
N GLY A 138 6.06 16.50 9.91
CA GLY A 138 6.10 17.90 10.35
C GLY A 138 4.77 18.64 10.20
N GLY A 139 3.65 17.97 10.46
CA GLY A 139 2.32 18.58 10.47
C GLY A 139 1.53 18.47 9.16
N ARG A 140 2.05 17.74 8.17
CA ARG A 140 1.41 17.66 6.85
C ARG A 140 0.25 16.68 6.77
N TYR A 141 0.32 15.59 7.49
CA TYR A 141 -0.68 14.50 7.41
C TYR A 141 -1.19 14.17 8.80
N GLU A 142 -2.49 14.30 9.01
CA GLU A 142 -3.10 14.20 10.33
C GLU A 142 -4.01 12.99 10.45
N VAL A 143 -3.78 12.21 11.50
CA VAL A 143 -4.73 11.25 12.06
C VAL A 143 -5.41 11.90 13.26
N GLN A 144 -6.71 12.12 13.16
CA GLN A 144 -7.49 12.87 14.15
C GLN A 144 -7.56 12.15 15.50
N VAL A 145 -7.40 12.91 16.57
CA VAL A 145 -7.69 12.53 17.96
C VAL A 145 -8.87 13.35 18.46
N LEU A 146 -9.96 12.68 18.84
CA LEU A 146 -11.19 13.32 19.29
C LEU A 146 -11.95 12.43 20.25
N ASP A 147 -12.67 12.98 21.23
CA ASP A 147 -13.70 12.24 21.94
C ASP A 147 -14.94 12.07 21.04
N SER A 148 -14.91 10.99 20.25
CA SER A 148 -16.00 10.61 19.35
C SER A 148 -16.99 9.62 19.94
N TYR A 149 -16.85 9.30 21.25
CA TYR A 149 -17.78 8.40 21.93
C TYR A 149 -19.14 9.08 22.16
N ASN A 150 -20.18 8.59 21.48
CA ASN A 150 -21.52 9.18 21.50
C ASN A 150 -21.51 10.70 21.22
N ALA A 151 -20.59 11.16 20.37
CA ALA A 151 -20.46 12.56 20.00
C ALA A 151 -20.95 12.80 18.57
N GLU A 152 -21.52 13.97 18.34
CA GLU A 152 -21.95 14.41 17.03
C GLU A 152 -20.95 15.38 16.43
N THR A 153 -20.36 15.02 15.28
CA THR A 153 -19.51 15.86 14.48
C THR A 153 -19.52 15.37 13.03
N TYR A 154 -18.90 16.12 12.12
CA TYR A 154 -18.71 15.67 10.75
C TYR A 154 -17.87 14.39 10.70
N ALA A 155 -18.19 13.52 9.74
CA ALA A 155 -17.63 12.16 9.67
C ALA A 155 -16.10 12.15 9.50
N ASP A 156 -15.57 13.05 8.68
CA ASP A 156 -14.15 13.18 8.34
C ASP A 156 -13.33 13.99 9.37
N GLY A 157 -13.89 14.26 10.55
CA GLY A 157 -13.19 14.82 11.70
C GLY A 157 -13.39 14.00 12.98
N GLN A 158 -13.92 12.77 12.88
CA GLN A 158 -13.99 11.85 14.01
C GLN A 158 -12.63 11.26 14.37
N ALA A 159 -12.52 10.64 15.55
CA ALA A 159 -11.33 9.91 15.96
C ALA A 159 -10.87 8.91 14.87
N ALA A 160 -9.59 8.93 14.53
CA ALA A 160 -8.96 8.15 13.47
C ALA A 160 -9.39 8.51 12.04
N ALA A 161 -10.08 9.64 11.81
CA ALA A 161 -10.20 10.19 10.48
C ALA A 161 -8.84 10.61 9.95
N LEU A 162 -8.61 10.46 8.64
CA LEU A 162 -7.59 11.21 7.90
C LEU A 162 -8.22 12.58 7.68
N TYR A 163 -7.84 13.55 8.54
CA TYR A 163 -8.61 14.77 8.79
C TYR A 163 -9.02 15.52 7.52
N GLY A 164 -10.33 15.71 7.38
CA GLY A 164 -10.94 16.41 6.26
C GLY A 164 -10.99 15.62 4.93
N GLN A 165 -10.42 14.41 4.87
CA GLN A 165 -10.39 13.59 3.66
C GLN A 165 -11.24 12.33 3.83
N TYR A 166 -10.86 11.44 4.74
CA TYR A 166 -11.53 10.14 4.92
C TYR A 166 -12.03 9.96 6.34
N PRO A 167 -13.34 9.74 6.55
CA PRO A 167 -13.83 9.27 7.83
C PRO A 167 -13.29 7.87 8.14
N PRO A 168 -13.20 7.47 9.41
CA PRO A 168 -12.89 6.08 9.73
C PRO A 168 -14.02 5.15 9.25
N LEU A 169 -13.69 3.91 8.89
CA LEU A 169 -14.68 2.88 8.50
C LEU A 169 -15.67 2.57 9.63
N PHE A 170 -15.19 2.61 10.86
CA PHE A 170 -15.95 2.39 12.09
C PHE A 170 -15.54 3.41 13.15
N ASN A 171 -16.48 3.79 14.01
CA ASN A 171 -16.17 4.52 15.24
C ASN A 171 -15.90 3.52 16.37
N ALA A 172 -14.63 3.26 16.65
CA ALA A 172 -14.16 2.33 17.68
C ALA A 172 -13.80 3.05 19.01
N SER A 173 -14.30 4.28 19.22
CA SER A 173 -13.97 5.08 20.39
C SER A 173 -14.52 4.46 21.69
N LEU A 174 -13.71 4.52 22.75
CA LEU A 174 -14.10 4.17 24.11
C LEU A 174 -14.64 5.41 24.85
N PRO A 175 -15.38 5.21 25.96
CA PRO A 175 -15.84 6.31 26.80
C PRO A 175 -14.72 7.28 27.21
N PRO A 176 -15.03 8.58 27.41
CA PRO A 176 -14.07 9.59 27.82
C PRO A 176 -13.28 9.16 29.07
N GLY A 177 -12.01 9.48 29.09
CA GLY A 177 -11.08 9.13 30.17
C GLY A 177 -10.49 7.73 30.09
N GLN A 178 -11.03 6.84 29.28
CA GLN A 178 -10.44 5.53 29.02
C GLN A 178 -9.27 5.62 28.04
N TRP A 179 -8.25 4.80 28.28
CA TRP A 179 -7.11 4.67 27.38
C TRP A 179 -7.52 3.95 26.10
N GLN A 180 -7.12 4.50 24.99
CA GLN A 180 -7.35 4.03 23.63
C GLN A 180 -6.00 3.87 22.92
N SER A 181 -5.93 3.04 21.89
CA SER A 181 -4.72 2.86 21.12
C SER A 181 -4.95 3.12 19.64
N TYR A 182 -3.96 3.73 19.01
CA TYR A 182 -3.78 3.74 17.56
C TYR A 182 -2.54 2.96 17.20
N ASP A 183 -2.67 2.06 16.22
CA ASP A 183 -1.58 1.53 15.44
C ASP A 183 -1.70 2.12 14.03
N ILE A 184 -0.74 2.97 13.67
CA ILE A 184 -0.73 3.73 12.42
C ILE A 184 0.42 3.21 11.57
N TYR A 185 0.11 2.77 10.35
CA TYR A 185 1.09 2.39 9.35
C TYR A 185 1.05 3.45 8.26
N PHE A 186 2.12 4.24 8.19
CA PHE A 186 2.24 5.36 7.27
C PHE A 186 3.32 5.09 6.24
N ARG A 187 2.97 5.30 4.99
CA ARG A 187 3.89 5.40 3.86
C ARG A 187 3.88 6.83 3.37
N ARG A 188 5.02 7.50 3.44
CA ARG A 188 5.17 8.87 2.95
C ARG A 188 4.97 8.95 1.43
N PRO A 189 4.61 10.11 0.88
CA PRO A 189 4.61 10.30 -0.56
C PRO A 189 6.05 10.20 -1.09
N ARG A 190 6.15 9.87 -2.38
CA ARG A 190 7.41 9.89 -3.12
C ARG A 190 7.32 10.99 -4.17
N PHE A 191 8.43 11.68 -4.38
CA PHE A 191 8.51 12.75 -5.36
C PHE A 191 9.63 12.44 -6.37
N ASN A 192 9.39 12.84 -7.62
CA ASN A 192 10.39 12.83 -8.66
C ASN A 192 11.44 13.93 -8.42
N GLU A 193 12.55 13.90 -9.15
CA GLU A 193 13.61 14.92 -9.05
C GLU A 193 13.11 16.34 -9.39
N ASP A 194 12.08 16.45 -10.23
CA ASP A 194 11.44 17.72 -10.58
C ASP A 194 10.43 18.22 -9.55
N GLY A 195 10.23 17.48 -8.45
CA GLY A 195 9.28 17.79 -7.39
C GLY A 195 7.84 17.36 -7.67
N SER A 196 7.55 16.76 -8.80
CA SER A 196 6.23 16.18 -9.08
C SER A 196 5.98 14.94 -8.24
N LEU A 197 4.71 14.65 -7.93
CA LEU A 197 4.33 13.47 -7.18
C LEU A 197 4.59 12.20 -7.99
N ALA A 198 5.36 11.26 -7.44
CA ALA A 198 5.57 9.93 -8.01
C ALA A 198 4.61 8.91 -7.39
N GLU A 199 4.45 8.93 -6.07
CA GLU A 199 3.52 8.08 -5.32
C GLU A 199 2.88 8.87 -4.19
N PRO A 200 1.54 8.79 -4.01
CA PRO A 200 0.85 9.44 -2.91
C PRO A 200 1.16 8.79 -1.56
N ALA A 201 0.95 9.52 -0.48
CA ALA A 201 1.01 8.96 0.87
C ALA A 201 -0.11 7.95 1.10
N ARG A 202 0.18 6.90 1.88
CA ARG A 202 -0.79 5.86 2.26
C ARG A 202 -0.83 5.66 3.76
N VAL A 203 -2.03 5.49 4.27
CA VAL A 203 -2.26 5.34 5.72
C VAL A 203 -3.17 4.16 6.01
N THR A 204 -2.75 3.32 6.94
CA THR A 204 -3.61 2.33 7.60
C THR A 204 -3.68 2.67 9.07
N VAL A 205 -4.88 2.66 9.65
CA VAL A 205 -5.08 2.89 11.09
C VAL A 205 -5.90 1.76 11.70
N VAL A 206 -5.39 1.21 12.79
CA VAL A 206 -6.12 0.31 13.67
C VAL A 206 -6.41 1.06 14.97
N HIS A 207 -7.68 1.26 15.29
CA HIS A 207 -8.14 1.93 16.49
C HIS A 207 -8.73 0.91 17.45
N ASN A 208 -8.14 0.75 18.63
CA ASN A 208 -8.57 -0.23 19.63
C ASN A 208 -8.71 -1.66 19.08
N GLY A 209 -7.79 -2.08 18.19
CA GLY A 209 -7.81 -3.38 17.53
C GLY A 209 -8.79 -3.52 16.37
N ILE A 210 -9.51 -2.45 15.99
CA ILE A 210 -10.43 -2.41 14.85
C ILE A 210 -9.76 -1.66 13.71
N LEU A 211 -9.72 -2.26 12.51
CA LEU A 211 -9.24 -1.61 11.29
C LEU A 211 -10.21 -0.50 10.90
N VAL A 212 -9.75 0.74 10.91
CA VAL A 212 -10.58 1.92 10.64
C VAL A 212 -10.13 2.73 9.43
N GLN A 213 -8.87 2.58 8.99
CA GLN A 213 -8.36 3.07 7.70
C GLN A 213 -7.56 1.94 7.06
N ASN A 214 -7.81 1.62 5.80
CA ASN A 214 -7.24 0.45 5.14
C ASN A 214 -6.42 0.84 3.91
N ASN A 215 -5.15 1.22 4.13
CA ASN A 215 -4.23 1.62 3.05
C ASN A 215 -4.80 2.75 2.18
N GLU A 216 -5.47 3.71 2.85
CA GLU A 216 -6.08 4.86 2.17
C GLU A 216 -5.00 5.74 1.55
N GLU A 217 -5.24 6.16 0.33
CA GLU A 217 -4.40 7.07 -0.41
C GLU A 217 -4.81 8.51 -0.10
N LEU A 218 -3.92 9.29 0.51
CA LEU A 218 -4.22 10.68 0.82
C LEU A 218 -4.30 11.51 -0.47
N GLU A 219 -5.26 12.42 -0.52
CA GLU A 219 -5.45 13.34 -1.66
C GLU A 219 -4.42 14.48 -1.68
N GLY A 220 -3.69 14.66 -0.57
CA GLY A 220 -2.69 15.71 -0.37
C GLY A 220 -2.49 16.00 1.12
N GLN A 221 -1.98 17.18 1.46
CA GLN A 221 -1.77 17.57 2.85
C GLN A 221 -3.12 17.85 3.54
N THR A 222 -3.25 17.43 4.80
CA THR A 222 -4.45 17.71 5.58
C THR A 222 -4.51 19.18 5.99
N ALA A 223 -5.68 19.79 5.88
CA ALA A 223 -5.90 21.16 6.32
C ALA A 223 -7.39 21.40 6.60
N TRP A 224 -7.68 22.41 7.42
CA TRP A 224 -9.04 22.82 7.72
C TRP A 224 -9.72 23.48 6.51
N LEU A 225 -10.93 23.02 6.17
CA LEU A 225 -11.81 23.51 5.08
C LEU A 225 -11.23 23.40 3.66
N LYS A 226 -10.16 22.68 3.45
CA LYS A 226 -9.60 22.43 2.11
C LYS A 226 -8.62 21.24 2.15
N THR A 227 -8.49 20.57 1.04
CA THR A 227 -7.36 19.69 0.78
C THR A 227 -6.27 20.48 0.09
N LEU A 228 -5.06 20.45 0.64
CA LEU A 228 -3.90 21.08 0.01
C LEU A 228 -3.24 20.07 -0.94
N PRO A 229 -2.75 20.52 -2.10
CA PRO A 229 -2.04 19.64 -3.00
C PRO A 229 -0.77 19.09 -2.33
N TYR A 230 -0.22 18.05 -2.91
CA TYR A 230 1.12 17.61 -2.56
C TYR A 230 2.14 18.68 -2.94
N GLU A 231 3.07 18.92 -2.02
CA GLU A 231 4.26 19.72 -2.24
C GLU A 231 5.47 18.89 -1.85
N ALA A 232 6.50 18.89 -2.69
CA ALA A 232 7.72 18.14 -2.39
C ALA A 232 8.31 18.56 -1.04
N HIS A 233 8.67 17.58 -0.24
CA HIS A 233 9.24 17.77 1.08
C HIS A 233 10.31 16.70 1.36
N PRO A 234 11.16 16.85 2.39
CA PRO A 234 12.15 15.85 2.76
C PRO A 234 11.52 14.47 3.03
N ASP A 235 12.33 13.44 2.88
CA ASP A 235 11.95 12.04 3.08
C ASP A 235 11.66 11.67 4.54
N ALA A 236 12.06 12.51 5.47
CA ALA A 236 11.77 12.40 6.88
C ALA A 236 11.29 13.74 7.45
N GLY A 237 10.51 13.68 8.50
CA GLY A 237 10.04 14.83 9.24
C GLY A 237 9.59 14.43 10.65
N PRO A 238 9.50 15.38 11.58
CA PRO A 238 9.09 15.08 12.95
C PRO A 238 7.63 14.61 13.02
N LEU A 239 7.35 13.73 13.96
CA LEU A 239 6.00 13.44 14.44
C LEU A 239 5.57 14.57 15.36
N GLN A 240 4.33 15.08 15.20
CA GLN A 240 3.79 16.13 16.05
C GLN A 240 2.52 15.66 16.76
N LEU A 241 2.30 16.18 17.97
CA LEU A 241 1.06 16.05 18.74
C LEU A 241 0.46 17.43 18.94
N GLN A 242 -0.79 17.59 18.51
CA GLN A 242 -1.44 18.89 18.44
C GLN A 242 -1.98 19.34 19.79
N ASP A 243 -1.75 20.62 20.15
CA ASP A 243 -2.52 21.36 21.12
C ASP A 243 -3.70 22.03 20.42
N HIS A 244 -4.90 21.54 20.66
CA HIS A 244 -6.16 22.14 20.20
C HIS A 244 -7.02 22.65 21.38
N GLY A 245 -6.40 23.01 22.50
CA GLY A 245 -7.07 23.55 23.69
C GLY A 245 -7.74 22.52 24.58
N SER A 246 -7.57 21.23 24.33
CA SER A 246 -8.11 20.14 25.14
C SER A 246 -6.99 19.36 25.85
N PRO A 247 -7.12 19.05 27.16
CA PRO A 247 -6.10 18.33 27.92
C PRO A 247 -6.18 16.82 27.62
N VAL A 248 -5.84 16.45 26.38
CA VAL A 248 -5.69 15.06 25.94
C VAL A 248 -4.42 14.47 26.54
N ARG A 249 -4.49 13.22 26.96
CA ARG A 249 -3.36 12.51 27.56
C ARG A 249 -2.79 11.51 26.59
N PHE A 250 -1.46 11.36 26.61
CA PHE A 250 -0.71 10.43 25.78
C PHE A 250 0.25 9.60 26.63
N ARG A 251 0.43 8.34 26.26
CA ARG A 251 1.41 7.44 26.89
C ARG A 251 1.86 6.36 25.91
N ASN A 252 2.89 5.63 26.26
CA ASN A 252 3.34 4.44 25.54
C ASN A 252 3.42 4.69 24.03
N ILE A 253 4.31 5.62 23.64
CA ILE A 253 4.50 6.01 22.25
C ILE A 253 5.80 5.41 21.75
N TRP A 254 5.70 4.60 20.69
CA TRP A 254 6.85 4.02 20.04
C TRP A 254 6.62 3.87 18.53
N LEU A 255 7.68 3.84 17.78
CA LEU A 255 7.60 3.60 16.35
C LEU A 255 8.70 2.65 15.87
N ARG A 256 8.49 2.07 14.70
CA ARG A 256 9.48 1.36 13.90
C ARG A 256 9.48 1.95 12.51
N GLU A 257 10.66 2.15 11.93
CA GLU A 257 10.74 2.50 10.52
C GLU A 257 10.37 1.28 9.65
N ILE A 258 9.61 1.52 8.60
CA ILE A 258 9.24 0.51 7.62
C ILE A 258 10.27 0.57 6.51
N PRO A 259 11.10 -0.46 6.32
CA PRO A 259 12.12 -0.45 5.29
C PRO A 259 11.50 -0.43 3.90
N GLU A 260 12.17 0.19 2.97
CA GLU A 260 11.84 0.03 1.56
C GLU A 260 12.18 -1.40 1.12
N ARG A 261 11.34 -1.95 0.23
CA ARG A 261 11.70 -3.20 -0.42
C ARG A 261 12.90 -2.93 -1.33
N PRO A 262 13.96 -3.74 -1.24
CA PRO A 262 15.09 -3.55 -2.14
C PRO A 262 14.60 -3.68 -3.59
N ALA A 263 15.07 -2.78 -4.44
CA ALA A 263 14.85 -2.89 -5.87
C ALA A 263 15.44 -4.22 -6.38
N PRO A 264 14.86 -4.82 -7.42
CA PRO A 264 15.48 -5.97 -8.07
C PRO A 264 16.91 -5.60 -8.52
N ASP A 265 17.86 -6.50 -8.26
CA ASP A 265 19.24 -6.32 -8.72
C ASP A 265 19.27 -6.28 -10.26
N PRO A 266 19.73 -5.19 -10.89
CA PRO A 266 19.78 -5.08 -12.35
C PRO A 266 20.57 -6.21 -13.04
N SER A 267 21.52 -6.82 -12.34
CA SER A 267 22.30 -7.95 -12.86
C SER A 267 21.44 -9.16 -13.20
N TYR A 268 20.25 -9.31 -12.57
CA TYR A 268 19.30 -10.36 -12.95
C TYR A 268 18.77 -10.17 -14.37
N ALA A 269 18.47 -8.92 -14.76
CA ALA A 269 17.98 -8.64 -16.11
C ALA A 269 19.06 -8.90 -17.18
N GLU A 270 20.34 -8.67 -16.86
CA GLU A 270 21.44 -9.00 -17.76
C GLU A 270 21.69 -10.51 -17.85
N ARG A 271 21.69 -11.20 -16.72
CA ARG A 271 21.86 -12.64 -16.64
C ARG A 271 20.76 -13.41 -17.38
N ASP A 272 19.53 -12.90 -17.33
CA ASP A 272 18.35 -13.50 -17.92
C ASP A 272 18.02 -12.90 -19.30
N ARG A 273 18.96 -12.13 -19.89
CA ARG A 273 18.83 -11.64 -21.27
C ARG A 273 18.84 -12.79 -22.23
N GLY A 274 17.75 -12.94 -22.97
CA GLY A 274 17.61 -13.96 -24.01
C GLY A 274 18.64 -13.82 -25.13
N ILE A 275 18.99 -14.95 -25.74
CA ILE A 275 19.73 -15.01 -26.99
C ILE A 275 18.76 -15.37 -28.10
N GLU A 276 19.12 -15.00 -29.36
CA GLU A 276 18.35 -15.44 -30.50
C GLU A 276 18.76 -16.88 -30.89
N MET A 277 17.74 -17.75 -31.04
CA MET A 277 17.88 -19.09 -31.58
C MET A 277 16.96 -19.26 -32.79
N SER A 278 17.43 -19.95 -33.79
CA SER A 278 16.61 -20.29 -34.97
C SER A 278 15.51 -21.28 -34.60
N ALA A 279 14.43 -21.31 -35.38
CA ALA A 279 13.35 -22.28 -35.20
C ALA A 279 13.86 -23.74 -35.16
N ALA A 280 14.84 -24.07 -35.97
CA ALA A 280 15.43 -25.42 -36.03
C ALA A 280 16.22 -25.77 -34.76
N GLU A 281 16.91 -24.80 -34.16
CA GLU A 281 17.61 -24.99 -32.88
C GLU A 281 16.63 -25.17 -31.74
N LEU A 282 15.54 -24.40 -31.68
CA LEU A 282 14.50 -24.56 -30.68
C LEU A 282 13.73 -25.89 -30.82
N ASP A 283 13.42 -26.28 -32.06
CA ASP A 283 12.66 -27.52 -32.33
C ASP A 283 13.37 -28.79 -31.80
N ARG A 284 14.69 -28.80 -31.64
CA ARG A 284 15.44 -29.92 -31.03
C ARG A 284 14.97 -30.24 -29.63
N PHE A 285 14.57 -29.21 -28.83
CA PHE A 285 14.17 -29.33 -27.44
C PHE A 285 12.71 -29.72 -27.28
N THR A 286 11.91 -29.69 -28.32
CA THR A 286 10.50 -30.08 -28.27
C THR A 286 10.34 -31.58 -27.97
N GLY A 287 9.23 -31.92 -27.36
CA GLY A 287 8.87 -33.31 -27.05
C GLY A 287 8.29 -33.46 -25.66
N VAL A 288 8.08 -34.70 -25.28
CA VAL A 288 7.57 -35.06 -23.96
C VAL A 288 8.73 -35.50 -23.05
N TYR A 289 8.76 -34.95 -21.85
CA TYR A 289 9.76 -35.27 -20.84
C TYR A 289 9.03 -35.81 -19.61
N HIS A 290 9.52 -36.91 -19.04
CA HIS A 290 8.91 -37.56 -17.89
C HIS A 290 9.72 -37.26 -16.63
N ARG A 291 9.06 -36.62 -15.64
CA ARG A 291 9.59 -36.45 -14.29
C ARG A 291 9.16 -37.59 -13.42
N GLY A 292 10.09 -38.16 -12.63
CA GLY A 292 9.84 -39.27 -11.74
C GLY A 292 10.28 -40.63 -12.32
N GLU A 293 10.01 -41.70 -11.60
CA GLU A 293 10.41 -43.07 -11.99
C GLU A 293 9.22 -44.03 -11.94
N GLY A 294 9.25 -45.06 -12.82
CA GLY A 294 8.23 -46.11 -12.85
C GLY A 294 6.84 -45.62 -13.26
N GLU A 295 5.80 -46.08 -12.56
CA GLU A 295 4.40 -45.72 -12.83
C GLU A 295 4.02 -44.29 -12.34
N ASN A 296 4.88 -43.66 -11.53
CA ASN A 296 4.67 -42.33 -10.96
C ASN A 296 5.38 -41.23 -11.77
N THR A 297 5.29 -41.30 -13.08
CA THR A 297 5.85 -40.25 -13.96
C THR A 297 4.84 -39.15 -14.26
N ALA A 298 5.29 -37.89 -14.19
CA ALA A 298 4.51 -36.75 -14.61
C ALA A 298 5.07 -36.20 -15.93
N PRO A 299 4.29 -36.18 -17.02
CA PRO A 299 4.75 -35.64 -18.29
C PRO A 299 4.87 -34.13 -18.26
N ILE A 300 5.87 -33.60 -18.93
CA ILE A 300 6.11 -32.21 -19.25
C ILE A 300 6.20 -32.14 -20.75
N THR A 301 5.32 -31.43 -21.40
CA THR A 301 5.33 -31.25 -22.86
C THR A 301 6.03 -29.95 -23.21
N ILE A 302 7.11 -30.01 -23.96
CA ILE A 302 7.81 -28.83 -24.48
C ILE A 302 7.40 -28.66 -25.94
N THR A 303 6.84 -27.49 -26.27
CA THR A 303 6.48 -27.11 -27.64
C THR A 303 7.10 -25.77 -28.01
N ARG A 304 7.19 -25.47 -29.29
CA ARG A 304 7.63 -24.15 -29.74
C ARG A 304 6.45 -23.29 -30.15
N GLU A 305 6.44 -22.06 -29.65
CA GLU A 305 5.51 -21.01 -30.07
C GLU A 305 6.31 -19.79 -30.57
N GLY A 306 6.40 -19.66 -31.91
CA GLY A 306 7.17 -18.60 -32.53
C GLY A 306 8.69 -18.75 -32.27
N ASP A 307 9.27 -17.82 -31.57
CA ASP A 307 10.69 -17.69 -31.24
C ASP A 307 11.04 -18.18 -29.80
N ARG A 308 10.11 -18.86 -29.14
CA ARG A 308 10.29 -19.35 -27.78
C ARG A 308 9.78 -20.78 -27.62
N LEU A 309 10.21 -21.42 -26.54
CA LEU A 309 9.64 -22.69 -26.09
C LEU A 309 8.58 -22.43 -25.02
N VAL A 310 7.62 -23.33 -24.91
CA VAL A 310 6.64 -23.37 -23.83
C VAL A 310 6.63 -24.76 -23.20
N ALA A 311 6.56 -24.81 -21.87
CA ALA A 311 6.44 -26.02 -21.09
C ALA A 311 5.03 -26.14 -20.52
N ASP A 312 4.34 -27.21 -20.86
CA ASP A 312 3.03 -27.58 -20.31
C ASP A 312 3.19 -28.71 -19.30
N PHE A 313 2.62 -28.52 -18.11
CA PHE A 313 2.60 -29.48 -17.02
C PHE A 313 1.18 -30.01 -16.83
N LEU A 314 0.96 -31.29 -17.04
CA LEU A 314 -0.36 -31.94 -16.99
C LEU A 314 -1.25 -31.56 -15.77
N TYR A 315 -0.64 -31.16 -14.64
CA TYR A 315 -1.34 -30.88 -13.38
C TYR A 315 -1.31 -29.39 -12.99
N ARG A 316 -0.90 -28.52 -13.89
CA ARG A 316 -0.84 -27.07 -13.65
C ARG A 316 -1.66 -26.31 -14.68
N PRO A 317 -2.54 -25.39 -14.31
CA PRO A 317 -3.19 -24.53 -15.29
C PRO A 317 -2.16 -23.56 -15.88
N GLY A 318 -2.13 -23.46 -17.22
CA GLY A 318 -1.25 -22.55 -17.97
C GLY A 318 0.10 -23.17 -18.34
N VAL A 319 0.76 -22.56 -19.29
CA VAL A 319 2.08 -22.92 -19.78
C VAL A 319 3.14 -21.99 -19.22
N LEU A 320 4.38 -22.46 -19.12
CA LEU A 320 5.53 -21.64 -18.75
C LEU A 320 6.33 -21.32 -20.02
N GLU A 321 6.55 -20.04 -20.28
CA GLU A 321 7.41 -19.60 -21.36
C GLU A 321 8.88 -19.75 -20.98
N LEU A 322 9.66 -20.27 -21.91
CA LEU A 322 11.10 -20.53 -21.81
C LEU A 322 11.85 -19.66 -22.82
N VAL A 323 12.69 -18.78 -22.34
CA VAL A 323 13.55 -17.91 -23.17
C VAL A 323 14.97 -18.44 -23.10
N PRO A 324 15.62 -18.74 -24.25
CA PRO A 324 16.98 -19.23 -24.27
C PRO A 324 17.97 -18.17 -23.79
N VAL A 325 18.89 -18.56 -22.89
CA VAL A 325 19.99 -17.72 -22.39
C VAL A 325 21.37 -18.30 -22.75
N SER A 326 21.41 -19.57 -23.15
CA SER A 326 22.56 -20.24 -23.75
C SER A 326 22.08 -21.37 -24.66
N GLU A 327 23.01 -22.13 -25.26
CA GLU A 327 22.70 -23.23 -26.20
C GLU A 327 21.73 -24.29 -25.63
N ASN A 328 21.70 -24.50 -24.33
CA ASN A 328 20.88 -25.52 -23.65
C ASN A 328 20.24 -25.06 -22.33
N GLU A 329 20.36 -23.77 -22.00
CA GLU A 329 19.77 -23.19 -20.80
C GLU A 329 18.73 -22.15 -21.16
N PHE A 330 17.58 -22.23 -20.50
CA PHE A 330 16.43 -21.36 -20.70
C PHE A 330 15.96 -20.81 -19.36
N VAL A 331 15.49 -19.56 -19.34
CA VAL A 331 14.86 -18.94 -18.18
C VAL A 331 13.36 -18.91 -18.33
N LEU A 332 12.65 -18.97 -17.21
CA LEU A 332 11.21 -18.78 -17.14
C LEU A 332 10.88 -17.29 -17.08
N THR A 333 9.92 -16.82 -17.87
CA THR A 333 9.58 -15.38 -17.93
C THR A 333 8.84 -14.88 -16.71
N GLU A 334 8.01 -15.74 -16.07
CA GLU A 334 7.12 -15.33 -14.97
C GLU A 334 7.65 -15.69 -13.58
N THR A 335 8.74 -16.43 -13.48
CA THR A 335 9.28 -16.91 -12.21
C THR A 335 10.80 -17.08 -12.29
N ALA A 336 11.48 -16.87 -11.17
CA ALA A 336 12.93 -17.07 -11.07
C ALA A 336 13.28 -18.58 -11.16
N GLY A 337 13.09 -19.16 -12.34
CA GLY A 337 13.40 -20.56 -12.64
C GLY A 337 14.22 -20.69 -13.91
N ARG A 338 14.93 -21.81 -14.00
CA ARG A 338 15.75 -22.17 -15.16
C ARG A 338 15.49 -23.60 -15.56
N VAL A 339 15.59 -23.83 -16.87
CA VAL A 339 15.54 -25.16 -17.45
C VAL A 339 16.86 -25.41 -18.16
N VAL A 340 17.58 -26.43 -17.75
CA VAL A 340 18.82 -26.85 -18.41
C VAL A 340 18.55 -28.18 -19.10
N PHE A 341 18.66 -28.20 -20.44
CA PHE A 341 18.53 -29.40 -21.21
C PHE A 341 19.85 -30.20 -21.18
N GLN A 342 19.72 -31.48 -20.92
CA GLN A 342 20.81 -32.46 -20.97
C GLN A 342 20.90 -33.01 -22.39
N THR A 343 22.08 -32.98 -23.01
CA THR A 343 22.30 -33.44 -24.37
C THR A 343 23.30 -34.54 -24.42
N ASN A 344 23.22 -35.41 -25.48
CA ASN A 344 24.23 -36.41 -25.81
C ASN A 344 25.42 -35.79 -26.59
N GLU A 345 26.39 -36.62 -26.96
CA GLU A 345 27.58 -36.17 -27.74
C GLU A 345 27.23 -35.59 -29.12
N GLN A 346 26.06 -35.87 -29.65
CA GLN A 346 25.55 -35.35 -30.94
C GLN A 346 24.74 -34.04 -30.74
N GLY A 347 24.59 -33.57 -29.48
CA GLY A 347 23.83 -32.36 -29.12
C GLY A 347 22.33 -32.57 -29.04
N GLU A 348 21.84 -33.84 -29.13
CA GLU A 348 20.42 -34.12 -29.04
C GLU A 348 19.95 -34.19 -27.55
N PRO A 349 18.82 -33.54 -27.22
CA PRO A 349 18.31 -33.54 -25.84
C PRO A 349 17.88 -34.94 -25.38
N THR A 350 18.42 -35.39 -24.25
CA THR A 350 18.09 -36.66 -23.59
C THR A 350 17.25 -36.48 -22.32
N GLY A 351 17.24 -35.27 -21.79
CA GLY A 351 16.51 -34.90 -20.59
C GLY A 351 16.56 -33.38 -20.33
N LEU A 352 16.01 -32.99 -19.22
CA LEU A 352 16.09 -31.62 -18.72
C LEU A 352 16.10 -31.60 -17.20
N VAL A 353 16.56 -30.51 -16.61
CA VAL A 353 16.44 -30.22 -15.18
C VAL A 353 15.79 -28.85 -15.02
N PHE A 354 14.67 -28.82 -14.33
CA PHE A 354 14.10 -27.57 -13.84
C PHE A 354 14.76 -27.20 -12.51
N HIS A 355 15.28 -25.98 -12.44
CA HIS A 355 15.76 -25.33 -11.22
C HIS A 355 14.74 -24.30 -10.81
N LEU A 356 14.00 -24.55 -9.73
CA LEU A 356 12.93 -23.67 -9.25
C LEU A 356 12.88 -23.65 -7.72
N GLY A 357 12.96 -22.45 -7.13
CA GLY A 357 12.86 -22.30 -5.67
C GLY A 357 13.92 -23.06 -4.87
N GLY A 358 15.13 -23.27 -5.43
CA GLY A 358 16.20 -24.03 -4.83
C GLY A 358 16.09 -25.56 -4.99
N ALA A 359 15.02 -26.04 -5.64
CA ALA A 359 14.85 -27.44 -5.96
C ALA A 359 15.33 -27.75 -7.39
N GLU A 360 15.92 -28.94 -7.57
CA GLU A 360 16.24 -29.53 -8.87
C GLU A 360 15.22 -30.62 -9.21
N MET A 361 14.63 -30.51 -10.38
CA MET A 361 13.59 -31.41 -10.84
C MET A 361 14.00 -32.01 -12.21
N PRO A 362 14.71 -33.16 -12.19
CA PRO A 362 15.11 -33.80 -13.43
C PRO A 362 13.93 -34.50 -14.14
N ALA A 363 13.96 -34.46 -15.46
CA ALA A 363 13.04 -35.20 -16.33
C ALA A 363 13.80 -35.82 -17.51
N ARG A 364 13.42 -37.02 -17.94
CA ARG A 364 14.01 -37.72 -19.09
C ARG A 364 13.12 -37.53 -20.31
N LYS A 365 13.74 -37.35 -21.46
CA LYS A 365 12.99 -37.26 -22.73
C LYS A 365 12.37 -38.63 -23.03
N ALA A 366 11.09 -38.64 -23.41
CA ALA A 366 10.43 -39.84 -23.92
C ALA A 366 11.09 -40.33 -25.23
N GLU A 367 11.17 -41.62 -25.39
CA GLU A 367 11.68 -42.24 -26.66
C GLU A 367 10.71 -42.02 -27.82
#